data_86e7e459499a4b48e4fe796d65070d45
#
_entry.id   86e7e459499a4b48e4fe796d65070d45
#
_cell.length_a   1.000
_cell.length_b   1.000
_cell.length_c   1.000
_cell.angle_alpha   90.00
_cell.angle_beta   90.00
_cell.angle_gamma   90.00
#
_symmetry.space_group_name_H-M   'P 1'
#
loop_
_entity.id
_entity.type
_entity.pdbx_description
1 polymer ?
#
loop_
_entity_poly.entity_id
_entity_poly.type
_entity_poly.pdbx_seq_one_letter_code
_entity_poly.pdbx_strand_id
1 'polypeptide(L)'
;MYQIVIPIDKDENRAMSAAKFVTELGNESGLDADPENISVSIINVFEKFQAIDDGGNVQSEDLYDEDTFPDSVTAARDHLVAADIQVDVERRHGDPEKEIIKYAESNDPDTIIIAGRKRSPVGKALFGSVTQHIILNTELPVTIV
;
A
#
# COMPACT_ATOMS: atom_id res chain seq x y z
N MET A 1 -10.67 6.69 15.67
CA MET A 1 -9.98 7.02 14.41
C MET A 1 -9.98 5.77 13.51
N TYR A 2 -10.42 5.91 12.30
CA TYR A 2 -10.45 4.81 11.34
C TYR A 2 -9.06 4.62 10.75
N GLN A 3 -8.48 3.45 10.94
CA GLN A 3 -7.10 3.15 10.54
C GLN A 3 -7.07 2.28 9.29
N ILE A 4 -6.32 2.74 8.30
CA ILE A 4 -6.19 2.09 7.00
C ILE A 4 -4.72 1.80 6.72
N VAL A 5 -4.41 0.59 6.26
CA VAL A 5 -3.08 0.25 5.73
C VAL A 5 -3.18 0.15 4.21
N ILE A 6 -2.29 0.83 3.51
CA ILE A 6 -2.21 0.79 2.04
C ILE A 6 -0.82 0.32 1.63
N PRO A 7 -0.68 -0.94 1.16
CA PRO A 7 0.57 -1.37 0.54
C PRO A 7 0.72 -0.71 -0.83
N ILE A 8 1.84 -0.07 -1.06
CA ILE A 8 2.14 0.60 -2.33
C ILE A 8 3.46 0.08 -2.89
N ASP A 9 3.43 -0.33 -4.16
CA ASP A 9 4.59 -0.69 -4.94
C ASP A 9 5.03 0.47 -5.86
N LYS A 10 5.72 0.19 -6.93
CA LYS A 10 6.22 1.21 -7.86
C LYS A 10 5.16 1.74 -8.81
N ASP A 11 3.99 1.12 -8.89
CA ASP A 11 2.93 1.52 -9.83
C ASP A 11 2.17 2.74 -9.29
N GLU A 12 2.41 3.89 -9.90
CA GLU A 12 1.81 5.15 -9.48
C GLU A 12 0.30 5.18 -9.70
N ASN A 13 -0.21 4.57 -10.77
CA ASN A 13 -1.65 4.54 -11.07
C ASN A 13 -2.41 3.76 -9.99
N ARG A 14 -1.88 2.62 -9.58
CA ARG A 14 -2.49 1.83 -8.50
C ARG A 14 -2.42 2.55 -7.17
N ALA A 15 -1.29 3.17 -6.87
CA ALA A 15 -1.13 3.96 -5.65
C ALA A 15 -2.15 5.10 -5.58
N MET A 16 -2.33 5.82 -6.68
CA MET A 16 -3.29 6.92 -6.76
C MET A 16 -4.73 6.43 -6.69
N SER A 17 -5.05 5.27 -7.26
CA SER A 17 -6.38 4.68 -7.14
C SER A 17 -6.75 4.41 -5.69
N ALA A 18 -5.83 3.86 -4.91
CA ALA A 18 -6.04 3.62 -3.48
C ALA A 18 -6.20 4.93 -2.71
N ALA A 19 -5.34 5.91 -2.97
CA ALA A 19 -5.40 7.21 -2.30
C ALA A 19 -6.69 7.96 -2.60
N LYS A 20 -7.13 7.97 -3.86
CA LYS A 20 -8.40 8.61 -4.25
C LYS A 20 -9.60 7.94 -3.59
N PHE A 21 -9.59 6.62 -3.51
CA PHE A 21 -10.67 5.90 -2.80
C PHE A 21 -10.80 6.37 -1.35
N VAL A 22 -9.69 6.53 -0.65
CA VAL A 22 -9.70 7.00 0.74
C VAL A 22 -10.25 8.42 0.85
N THR A 23 -9.84 9.31 -0.05
CA THR A 23 -10.35 10.70 -0.03
C THR A 23 -11.85 10.76 -0.34
N GLU A 24 -12.34 9.89 -1.22
CA GLU A 24 -13.77 9.79 -1.51
C GLU A 24 -14.57 9.28 -0.31
N LEU A 25 -14.02 8.35 0.47
CA LEU A 25 -14.67 7.90 1.70
C LEU A 25 -14.94 9.06 2.69
N GLY A 26 -14.02 10.01 2.77
CA GLY A 26 -14.17 11.17 3.64
C GLY A 26 -15.17 12.22 3.13
N ASN A 27 -15.43 12.25 1.82
CA ASN A 27 -16.19 13.35 1.22
C ASN A 27 -17.64 13.02 0.84
N GLU A 28 -17.95 11.79 0.47
CA GLU A 28 -19.21 11.48 -0.19
C GLU A 28 -20.07 10.41 0.49
N SER A 29 -19.55 9.70 1.46
CA SER A 29 -20.14 8.41 1.79
C SER A 29 -21.23 8.42 2.86
N GLY A 30 -21.58 9.55 3.42
CA GLY A 30 -22.53 9.52 4.54
C GLY A 30 -22.09 8.65 5.73
N LEU A 31 -20.93 8.04 5.63
CA LEU A 31 -20.16 7.58 6.76
C LEU A 31 -19.63 8.88 7.37
N ASP A 32 -20.01 9.24 8.55
CA ASP A 32 -19.49 10.40 9.27
C ASP A 32 -17.94 10.37 9.39
N ALA A 33 -17.28 10.07 8.29
CA ALA A 33 -15.82 9.97 8.21
C ALA A 33 -15.24 11.33 7.86
N ASP A 34 -15.24 12.20 8.84
CA ASP A 34 -14.44 13.40 8.78
C ASP A 34 -13.00 12.99 8.43
N PRO A 35 -12.35 13.60 7.43
CA PRO A 35 -10.95 13.31 7.10
C PRO A 35 -10.03 13.32 8.30
N GLU A 36 -10.29 14.17 9.27
CA GLU A 36 -9.52 14.24 10.52
C GLU A 36 -9.61 12.94 11.35
N ASN A 37 -10.62 12.13 11.13
CA ASN A 37 -10.81 10.85 11.82
C ASN A 37 -10.26 9.66 11.05
N ILE A 38 -9.60 9.88 9.91
CA ILE A 38 -8.97 8.84 9.11
C ILE A 38 -7.44 8.92 9.27
N SER A 39 -6.82 7.79 9.53
CA SER A 39 -5.37 7.64 9.58
C SER A 39 -4.94 6.58 8.59
N VAL A 40 -3.98 6.92 7.73
CA VAL A 40 -3.47 6.01 6.70
C VAL A 40 -2.00 5.70 6.98
N SER A 41 -1.66 4.43 6.98
CA SER A 41 -0.28 3.96 6.98
C SER A 41 0.04 3.39 5.60
N ILE A 42 0.92 4.06 4.88
CA ILE A 42 1.45 3.56 3.61
C ILE A 42 2.63 2.65 3.92
N ILE A 43 2.59 1.43 3.43
CA ILE A 43 3.71 0.49 3.57
C ILE A 43 4.32 0.21 2.21
N ASN A 44 5.62 0.45 2.08
CA ASN A 44 6.42 0.16 0.89
C ASN A 44 7.47 -0.89 1.26
N VAL A 45 7.45 -2.03 0.56
CA VAL A 45 8.38 -3.12 0.81
C VAL A 45 9.38 -3.21 -0.33
N PHE A 46 10.65 -3.14 0.01
CA PHE A 46 11.77 -3.27 -0.92
C PHE A 46 12.28 -4.70 -0.93
N GLU A 47 12.26 -5.34 -2.10
CA GLU A 47 12.73 -6.72 -2.27
C GLU A 47 14.25 -6.76 -2.39
N LYS A 48 14.91 -7.48 -1.47
CA LYS A 48 16.37 -7.55 -1.43
C LYS A 48 16.98 -8.37 -2.56
N PHE A 49 16.29 -9.40 -3.05
CA PHE A 49 16.93 -10.36 -3.94
C PHE A 49 17.14 -9.84 -5.36
N GLN A 50 16.50 -8.77 -5.77
CA GLN A 50 16.73 -8.16 -7.07
C GLN A 50 18.16 -7.63 -7.25
N ALA A 51 18.85 -7.39 -6.16
CA ALA A 51 20.23 -6.91 -6.19
C ALA A 51 21.25 -8.03 -6.38
N ILE A 52 20.86 -9.30 -6.30
CA ILE A 52 21.74 -10.44 -6.40
C ILE A 52 22.00 -10.87 -7.84
N ASP A 53 21.08 -10.55 -8.76
CA ASP A 53 21.12 -11.01 -10.14
C ASP A 53 22.15 -10.30 -11.03
N ASP A 54 22.72 -9.21 -10.60
CA ASP A 54 23.70 -8.45 -11.38
C ASP A 54 25.16 -8.87 -11.13
N GLY A 55 25.38 -10.06 -10.62
CA GLY A 55 26.72 -10.63 -10.46
C GLY A 55 27.66 -9.80 -9.58
N GLY A 56 27.11 -8.85 -8.89
CA GLY A 56 27.85 -7.96 -8.05
C GLY A 56 27.47 -8.11 -6.59
N ASN A 57 28.31 -7.66 -5.74
CA ASN A 57 28.07 -7.59 -4.32
C ASN A 57 27.25 -6.35 -3.92
N VAL A 58 26.36 -5.92 -4.78
CA VAL A 58 25.51 -4.75 -4.47
C VAL A 58 24.39 -5.19 -3.57
N GLN A 59 24.40 -4.71 -2.35
CA GLN A 59 23.31 -4.95 -1.41
C GLN A 59 22.15 -4.01 -1.73
N SER A 60 20.94 -4.43 -1.39
CA SER A 60 19.75 -3.60 -1.59
C SER A 60 19.87 -2.25 -0.91
N GLU A 61 20.59 -2.19 0.19
CA GLU A 61 20.85 -0.98 0.95
C GLU A 61 21.70 0.03 0.17
N ASP A 62 22.58 -0.44 -0.72
CA ASP A 62 23.41 0.42 -1.56
C ASP A 62 22.66 1.02 -2.76
N LEU A 63 21.58 0.34 -3.19
CA LEU A 63 20.75 0.77 -4.31
C LEU A 63 19.56 1.60 -3.88
N TYR A 64 19.21 1.59 -2.62
CA TYR A 64 18.01 2.20 -2.08
C TYR A 64 18.39 3.24 -1.04
N ASP A 65 18.19 4.48 -1.39
CA ASP A 65 18.36 5.58 -0.45
C ASP A 65 17.22 5.55 0.57
N GLU A 66 17.55 5.44 1.85
CA GLU A 66 16.56 5.36 2.93
C GLU A 66 15.67 6.60 3.03
N ASP A 67 16.14 7.72 2.52
CA ASP A 67 15.39 8.97 2.52
C ASP A 67 14.51 9.15 1.27
N THR A 68 14.62 8.23 0.30
CA THR A 68 13.92 8.34 -0.97
C THR A 68 12.91 7.21 -1.14
N PHE A 69 11.64 7.58 -1.26
CA PHE A 69 10.59 6.64 -1.62
C PHE A 69 10.32 6.67 -3.12
N PRO A 70 9.74 5.60 -3.70
CA PRO A 70 9.25 5.65 -5.08
C PRO A 70 8.26 6.80 -5.28
N ASP A 71 8.20 7.34 -6.49
CA ASP A 71 7.27 8.43 -6.84
C ASP A 71 5.81 8.07 -6.55
N SER A 72 5.45 6.79 -6.68
CA SER A 72 4.13 6.28 -6.33
C SER A 72 3.75 6.54 -4.87
N VAL A 73 4.69 6.32 -3.96
CA VAL A 73 4.49 6.56 -2.52
C VAL A 73 4.34 8.04 -2.24
N THR A 74 5.22 8.86 -2.81
CA THR A 74 5.19 10.31 -2.62
C THR A 74 3.89 10.91 -3.16
N ALA A 75 3.47 10.50 -4.36
CA ALA A 75 2.23 10.98 -4.97
C ALA A 75 1.00 10.63 -4.13
N ALA A 76 0.90 9.40 -3.67
CA ALA A 76 -0.21 8.96 -2.82
C ALA A 76 -0.24 9.71 -1.50
N ARG A 77 0.92 9.83 -0.84
CA ARG A 77 1.05 10.58 0.41
C ARG A 77 0.60 12.03 0.25
N ASP A 78 1.12 12.71 -0.78
CA ASP A 78 0.81 14.12 -1.00
C ASP A 78 -0.69 14.33 -1.29
N HIS A 79 -1.31 13.42 -2.02
CA HIS A 79 -2.74 13.45 -2.28
C HIS A 79 -3.57 13.34 -1.00
N LEU A 80 -3.21 12.42 -0.11
CA LEU A 80 -3.89 12.20 1.16
C LEU A 80 -3.69 13.38 2.13
N VAL A 81 -2.47 13.88 2.23
CA VAL A 81 -2.15 15.03 3.08
C VAL A 81 -2.90 16.27 2.62
N ALA A 82 -3.03 16.49 1.31
CA ALA A 82 -3.80 17.60 0.76
C ALA A 82 -5.30 17.52 1.10
N ALA A 83 -5.78 16.34 1.45
CA ALA A 83 -7.16 16.11 1.89
C ALA A 83 -7.32 16.10 3.43
N ASP A 84 -6.33 16.60 4.15
CA ASP A 84 -6.30 16.68 5.62
C ASP A 84 -6.34 15.32 6.32
N ILE A 85 -5.87 14.27 5.65
CA ILE A 85 -5.78 12.92 6.22
C ILE A 85 -4.39 12.73 6.83
N GLN A 86 -4.34 12.16 8.03
CA GLN A 86 -3.08 11.81 8.68
C GLN A 86 -2.43 10.64 7.96
N VAL A 87 -1.15 10.79 7.55
CA VAL A 87 -0.43 9.75 6.81
C VAL A 87 0.91 9.46 7.45
N ASP A 88 1.16 8.20 7.72
CA ASP A 88 2.48 7.68 8.07
C ASP A 88 3.00 6.80 6.94
N VAL A 89 4.30 6.86 6.69
CA VAL A 89 4.94 6.03 5.66
C VAL A 89 5.95 5.12 6.31
N GLU A 90 5.77 3.81 6.09
CA GLU A 90 6.64 2.77 6.62
C GLU A 90 7.39 2.08 5.49
N ARG A 91 8.70 1.96 5.65
CA ARG A 91 9.54 1.20 4.74
C ARG A 91 9.91 -0.13 5.37
N ARG A 92 9.77 -1.20 4.59
CA ARG A 92 10.19 -2.53 4.99
C ARG A 92 11.08 -3.15 3.91
N HIS A 93 11.94 -4.06 4.32
CA HIS A 93 12.80 -4.84 3.43
C HIS A 93 12.44 -6.31 3.58
N GLY A 94 12.39 -7.03 2.47
CA GLY A 94 12.13 -8.47 2.46
C GLY A 94 11.06 -8.89 1.48
N ASP A 95 10.29 -9.89 1.88
CA ASP A 95 9.19 -10.43 1.08
C ASP A 95 7.93 -9.57 1.29
N PRO A 96 7.41 -8.91 0.23
CA PRO A 96 6.24 -8.06 0.34
C PRO A 96 5.04 -8.76 0.97
N GLU A 97 4.78 -10.01 0.57
CA GLU A 97 3.63 -10.77 1.07
C GLU A 97 3.67 -10.92 2.59
N LYS A 98 4.83 -11.25 3.12
CA LYS A 98 5.02 -11.48 4.56
C LYS A 98 5.09 -10.18 5.35
N GLU A 99 5.81 -9.19 4.83
CA GLU A 99 6.03 -7.93 5.53
C GLU A 99 4.75 -7.11 5.66
N ILE A 100 3.90 -7.11 4.62
CA ILE A 100 2.62 -6.41 4.64
C ILE A 100 1.69 -7.02 5.71
N ILE A 101 1.55 -8.34 5.73
CA ILE A 101 0.71 -9.03 6.71
C ILE A 101 1.23 -8.79 8.12
N LYS A 102 2.52 -8.93 8.32
CA LYS A 102 3.16 -8.72 9.62
C LYS A 102 2.90 -7.31 10.15
N TYR A 103 3.05 -6.31 9.30
CA TYR A 103 2.78 -4.93 9.68
C TYR A 103 1.32 -4.71 10.03
N ALA A 104 0.42 -5.19 9.18
CA ALA A 104 -1.01 -5.02 9.39
C ALA A 104 -1.48 -5.71 10.68
N GLU A 105 -1.07 -6.95 10.90
CA GLU A 105 -1.46 -7.67 12.12
C GLU A 105 -0.91 -7.02 13.40
N SER A 106 0.28 -6.43 13.33
CA SER A 106 0.89 -5.74 14.47
C SER A 106 0.21 -4.42 14.81
N ASN A 107 -0.42 -3.78 13.84
CA ASN A 107 -1.06 -2.47 14.02
C ASN A 107 -2.59 -2.53 14.08
N ASP A 108 -3.17 -3.68 13.79
CA ASP A 108 -4.62 -3.96 13.86
C ASP A 108 -5.46 -2.84 13.23
N PRO A 109 -5.27 -2.55 11.92
CA PRO A 109 -6.07 -1.53 11.25
C PRO A 109 -7.50 -1.99 11.03
N ASP A 110 -8.38 -1.04 10.72
CA ASP A 110 -9.76 -1.36 10.38
C ASP A 110 -9.89 -2.05 9.03
N THR A 111 -9.02 -1.70 8.10
CA THR A 111 -8.97 -2.37 6.78
C THR A 111 -7.59 -2.21 6.13
N ILE A 112 -7.30 -3.14 5.22
CA ILE A 112 -6.21 -3.02 4.26
C ILE A 112 -6.83 -2.66 2.92
N ILE A 113 -6.36 -1.59 2.28
CA ILE A 113 -6.84 -1.18 0.95
C ILE A 113 -5.76 -1.51 -0.07
N ILE A 114 -6.13 -2.29 -1.09
CA ILE A 114 -5.21 -2.70 -2.14
C ILE A 114 -5.81 -2.31 -3.49
N ALA A 115 -5.01 -1.63 -4.33
CA ALA A 115 -5.39 -1.42 -5.72
C ALA A 115 -5.12 -2.68 -6.52
N GLY A 116 -6.17 -3.31 -7.01
CA GLY A 116 -6.08 -4.52 -7.82
C GLY A 116 -5.63 -4.21 -9.25
N ARG A 117 -5.17 -5.25 -9.94
CA ARG A 117 -4.89 -5.14 -11.37
C ARG A 117 -6.19 -5.09 -12.15
N LYS A 118 -6.15 -4.47 -13.33
CA LYS A 118 -7.30 -4.45 -14.23
C LYS A 118 -7.70 -5.87 -14.63
N ARG A 119 -8.99 -6.05 -14.94
CA ARG A 119 -9.51 -7.32 -15.43
C ARG A 119 -8.78 -7.79 -16.68
N SER A 120 -8.64 -9.11 -16.82
CA SER A 120 -8.14 -9.69 -18.06
C SER A 120 -9.13 -9.45 -19.21
N PRO A 121 -8.67 -9.55 -20.48
CA PRO A 121 -9.56 -9.41 -21.64
C PRO A 121 -10.74 -10.39 -21.67
N VAL A 122 -10.67 -11.49 -20.93
CA VAL A 122 -11.75 -12.48 -20.81
C VAL A 122 -12.69 -12.21 -19.62
N GLY A 123 -12.59 -11.05 -19.00
CA GLY A 123 -13.51 -10.64 -17.93
C GLY A 123 -13.24 -11.24 -16.55
N LYS A 124 -12.17 -11.99 -16.38
CA LYS A 124 -11.80 -12.54 -15.08
C LYS A 124 -10.99 -11.52 -14.30
N ALA A 125 -11.33 -11.32 -13.04
CA ALA A 125 -10.51 -10.52 -12.14
C ALA A 125 -9.21 -11.27 -11.87
N LEU A 126 -8.08 -10.69 -12.25
CA LEU A 126 -6.76 -11.22 -11.94
C LEU A 126 -6.14 -10.38 -10.84
N PHE A 127 -5.92 -11.01 -9.70
CA PHE A 127 -5.16 -10.40 -8.63
C PHE A 127 -3.70 -10.80 -8.76
N GLY A 128 -2.78 -9.89 -8.45
CA GLY A 128 -1.37 -10.21 -8.34
C GLY A 128 -1.12 -11.18 -7.18
N SER A 129 0.05 -11.81 -7.16
CA SER A 129 0.41 -12.79 -6.14
C SER A 129 0.38 -12.21 -4.72
N VAL A 130 0.83 -10.97 -4.55
CA VAL A 130 0.82 -10.28 -3.25
C VAL A 130 -0.61 -10.10 -2.75
N THR A 131 -1.51 -9.61 -3.61
CA THR A 131 -2.92 -9.40 -3.26
C THR A 131 -3.59 -10.72 -2.86
N GLN A 132 -3.40 -11.78 -3.64
CA GLN A 132 -3.96 -13.09 -3.32
C GLN A 132 -3.45 -13.62 -2.00
N HIS A 133 -2.15 -13.49 -1.74
CA HIS A 133 -1.55 -13.96 -0.50
C HIS A 133 -2.13 -13.22 0.71
N ILE A 134 -2.31 -11.93 0.60
CA ILE A 134 -2.90 -11.12 1.67
C ILE A 134 -4.34 -11.56 1.94
N ILE A 135 -5.17 -11.69 0.90
CA ILE A 135 -6.56 -12.09 1.05
C ILE A 135 -6.68 -13.45 1.74
N LEU A 136 -5.81 -14.40 1.39
CA LEU A 136 -5.87 -15.77 1.91
C LEU A 136 -5.26 -15.93 3.30
N ASN A 137 -4.41 -15.03 3.74
CA ASN A 137 -3.62 -15.21 4.95
C ASN A 137 -3.87 -14.16 6.05
N THR A 138 -4.72 -13.18 5.82
CA THR A 138 -5.09 -12.22 6.85
C THR A 138 -6.53 -12.43 7.30
N GLU A 139 -6.80 -12.18 8.58
CA GLU A 139 -8.16 -12.13 9.11
C GLU A 139 -8.75 -10.71 9.08
N LEU A 140 -7.93 -9.73 8.72
CA LEU A 140 -8.37 -8.34 8.64
C LEU A 140 -9.24 -8.12 7.39
N PRO A 141 -10.18 -7.16 7.43
CA PRO A 141 -10.91 -6.75 6.25
C PRO A 141 -9.97 -6.24 5.15
N VAL A 142 -10.20 -6.64 3.91
CA VAL A 142 -9.43 -6.20 2.76
C VAL A 142 -10.37 -5.57 1.75
N THR A 143 -10.08 -4.34 1.36
CA THR A 143 -10.84 -3.61 0.34
C THR A 143 -10.03 -3.55 -0.94
N ILE A 144 -10.60 -4.03 -2.04
CA ILE A 144 -9.95 -4.01 -3.36
C ILE A 144 -10.55 -2.87 -4.19
N VAL A 145 -9.71 -2.01 -4.69
CA VAL A 145 -10.14 -0.87 -5.50
C VAL A 145 -9.54 -0.89 -6.91
#